data_a203984a3a864975d04ba04875962236
#
_entry.id   a203984a3a864975d04ba04875962236
#
_cell.length_a   1.000
_cell.length_b   1.000
_cell.length_c   1.000
_cell.angle_alpha   90.00
_cell.angle_beta   90.00
_cell.angle_gamma   90.00
#
_symmetry.space_group_name_H-M   'P 1'
#
loop_
_entity.id
_entity.type
_entity.pdbx_description
1 polymer ?
#
loop_
_entity_poly.entity_id
_entity_poly.type
_entity_poly.pdbx_seq_one_letter_code
_entity_poly.pdbx_strand_id
1 'polypeptide(L)'
;TYPYDDTLPTYSDENVTRIHYLKSRKVAFCEGVYYYRQHTSSTTHNISVRRFDFLLANESMRRQLLSLGASEESLRCFETVRWLNLVGLYMFYYLHRHELSPADRQHGLSVMHHVWQTINLKQVNPSIKRKFGYIPLRCSWHLFRLQEEAYFWLRGIVGKNK
;
A
#
# COMPACT_ATOMS: atom_id res chain seq x y z
N THR A 1 -0.48 -23.70 -10.85
CA THR A 1 0.66 -22.93 -10.33
C THR A 1 0.47 -21.45 -10.70
N TYR A 2 0.60 -20.56 -9.75
CA TYR A 2 0.54 -19.11 -10.01
C TYR A 2 1.98 -18.58 -9.93
N PRO A 3 2.57 -18.15 -11.07
CA PRO A 3 3.93 -17.65 -11.10
C PRO A 3 4.06 -16.29 -10.40
N TYR A 4 5.27 -15.93 -10.05
CA TYR A 4 5.58 -14.57 -9.63
C TYR A 4 5.31 -13.59 -10.78
N ASP A 5 4.94 -12.36 -10.43
CA ASP A 5 4.79 -11.28 -11.39
C ASP A 5 6.16 -10.65 -11.66
N ASP A 6 6.79 -11.08 -12.75
CA ASP A 6 8.12 -10.62 -13.17
C ASP A 6 8.14 -9.14 -13.61
N THR A 7 6.98 -8.51 -13.77
CA THR A 7 6.88 -7.09 -14.09
C THR A 7 7.10 -6.20 -12.85
N LEU A 8 7.09 -6.80 -11.65
CA LEU A 8 7.27 -6.09 -10.40
C LEU A 8 8.72 -6.23 -9.92
N PRO A 9 9.41 -5.13 -9.65
CA PRO A 9 10.79 -5.16 -9.14
C PRO A 9 10.87 -5.68 -7.69
N THR A 10 9.77 -5.54 -6.92
CA THR A 10 9.68 -5.93 -5.51
C THR A 10 8.24 -6.32 -5.14
N TYR A 11 8.05 -7.00 -4.00
CA TYR A 11 6.74 -7.35 -3.40
C TYR A 11 5.85 -8.31 -4.22
N SER A 12 6.40 -9.00 -5.22
CA SER A 12 5.64 -10.00 -6.00
C SER A 12 5.29 -11.24 -5.18
N ASP A 13 6.09 -11.59 -4.19
CA ASP A 13 5.90 -12.70 -3.25
C ASP A 13 4.62 -12.55 -2.41
N GLU A 14 4.31 -11.33 -1.96
CA GLU A 14 3.05 -11.07 -1.24
C GLU A 14 1.82 -11.38 -2.10
N ASN A 15 1.85 -11.01 -3.38
CA ASN A 15 0.74 -11.22 -4.29
C ASN A 15 0.49 -12.71 -4.53
N VAL A 16 1.55 -13.47 -4.77
CA VAL A 16 1.47 -14.94 -4.97
C VAL A 16 0.89 -15.62 -3.73
N THR A 17 1.35 -15.25 -2.55
CA THR A 17 0.84 -15.78 -1.28
C THR A 17 -0.66 -15.52 -1.12
N ARG A 18 -1.14 -14.31 -1.40
CA ARG A 18 -2.57 -13.94 -1.34
C ARG A 18 -3.41 -14.74 -2.34
N ILE A 19 -2.89 -14.97 -3.55
CA ILE A 19 -3.59 -15.79 -4.55
C ILE A 19 -3.67 -17.26 -4.11
N HIS A 20 -2.61 -17.79 -3.51
CA HIS A 20 -2.64 -19.14 -2.96
C HIS A 20 -3.72 -19.28 -1.89
N TYR A 21 -3.85 -18.32 -0.96
CA TYR A 21 -4.95 -18.33 0.02
C TYR A 21 -6.31 -18.26 -0.66
N LEU A 22 -6.50 -17.37 -1.62
CA LEU A 22 -7.78 -17.22 -2.34
C LEU A 22 -8.20 -18.48 -3.08
N LYS A 23 -7.25 -19.23 -3.63
CA LYS A 23 -7.50 -20.46 -4.41
C LYS A 23 -7.44 -21.74 -3.58
N SER A 24 -7.04 -21.66 -2.34
CA SER A 24 -6.97 -22.81 -1.45
C SER A 24 -8.37 -23.26 -1.03
N ARG A 25 -8.62 -24.56 -1.08
CA ARG A 25 -9.84 -25.16 -0.51
C ARG A 25 -9.82 -25.21 1.01
N LYS A 26 -8.63 -25.24 1.60
CA LYS A 26 -8.43 -25.30 3.05
C LYS A 26 -7.12 -24.60 3.41
N VAL A 27 -7.17 -23.77 4.44
CA VAL A 27 -5.99 -23.21 5.10
C VAL A 27 -5.91 -23.82 6.48
N ALA A 28 -4.73 -24.31 6.87
CA ALA A 28 -4.49 -24.87 8.19
C ALA A 28 -3.31 -24.17 8.86
N PHE A 29 -3.41 -24.00 10.17
CA PHE A 29 -2.27 -23.58 10.98
C PHE A 29 -1.47 -24.80 11.40
N CYS A 30 -0.15 -24.68 11.40
CA CYS A 30 0.74 -25.68 11.96
C CYS A 30 1.45 -25.11 13.19
N GLU A 31 1.74 -25.98 14.16
CA GLU A 31 2.59 -25.67 15.30
C GLU A 31 4.06 -25.75 14.85
N GLY A 32 4.53 -24.67 14.25
CA GLY A 32 5.90 -24.58 13.77
C GLY A 32 6.55 -23.29 14.24
N VAL A 33 7.85 -23.33 14.50
CA VAL A 33 8.64 -22.14 14.79
C VAL A 33 9.32 -21.70 13.50
N TYR A 34 9.03 -20.45 13.10
CA TYR A 34 9.69 -19.83 11.95
C TYR A 34 10.75 -18.86 12.44
N TYR A 35 12.02 -19.14 12.11
CA TYR A 35 13.14 -18.24 12.44
C TYR A 35 13.35 -17.24 11.33
N TYR A 36 12.93 -15.99 11.56
CA TYR A 36 13.19 -14.90 10.63
C TYR A 36 14.52 -14.24 10.95
N ARG A 37 15.50 -14.42 10.08
CA ARG A 37 16.80 -13.76 10.22
C ARG A 37 16.68 -12.30 9.82
N GLN A 38 16.80 -11.40 10.79
CA GLN A 38 16.86 -9.97 10.50
C GLN A 38 18.27 -9.59 10.03
N HIS A 39 18.33 -8.93 8.89
CA HIS A 39 19.55 -8.32 8.38
C HIS A 39 19.40 -6.82 8.37
N THR A 40 20.42 -6.08 8.82
CA THR A 40 20.45 -4.61 8.79
C THR A 40 20.39 -4.06 7.36
N SER A 41 20.78 -4.86 6.37
CA SER A 41 20.69 -4.53 4.94
C SER A 41 19.35 -4.93 4.29
N SER A 42 18.35 -5.37 5.07
CA SER A 42 17.04 -5.74 4.51
C SER A 42 16.37 -4.54 3.86
N THR A 43 15.82 -4.74 2.67
CA THR A 43 15.09 -3.71 1.90
C THR A 43 13.91 -3.13 2.66
N THR A 44 13.33 -3.88 3.61
CA THR A 44 12.21 -3.42 4.44
C THR A 44 12.62 -2.46 5.55
N HIS A 45 13.90 -2.44 5.95
CA HIS A 45 14.43 -1.54 6.97
C HIS A 45 15.08 -0.28 6.38
N ASN A 46 15.46 -0.32 5.11
CA ASN A 46 16.11 0.81 4.47
C ASN A 46 15.10 1.84 3.97
N ILE A 47 15.43 3.13 4.19
CA ILE A 47 14.70 4.24 3.58
C ILE A 47 15.10 4.27 2.11
N SER A 48 14.20 3.80 1.26
CA SER A 48 14.44 3.63 -0.16
C SER A 48 13.21 3.95 -0.99
N VAL A 49 13.43 4.47 -2.18
CA VAL A 49 12.41 4.68 -3.20
C VAL A 49 11.61 3.41 -3.54
N ARG A 50 12.21 2.24 -3.39
CA ARG A 50 11.55 0.92 -3.59
C ARG A 50 10.34 0.69 -2.70
N ARG A 51 10.20 1.45 -1.60
CA ARG A 51 8.99 1.39 -0.77
C ARG A 51 7.72 1.76 -1.54
N PHE A 52 7.82 2.63 -2.53
CA PHE A 52 6.68 3.03 -3.36
C PHE A 52 6.25 1.94 -4.36
N ASP A 53 7.14 0.99 -4.70
CA ASP A 53 6.82 -0.17 -5.56
C ASP A 53 5.71 -1.04 -4.95
N PHE A 54 5.53 -0.98 -3.62
CA PHE A 54 4.44 -1.66 -2.93
C PHE A 54 3.05 -1.24 -3.46
N LEU A 55 2.90 0.02 -3.87
CA LEU A 55 1.65 0.49 -4.49
C LEU A 55 1.44 -0.13 -5.89
N LEU A 56 2.50 -0.31 -6.65
CA LEU A 56 2.45 -0.96 -7.96
C LEU A 56 2.13 -2.45 -7.81
N ALA A 57 2.70 -3.11 -6.80
CA ALA A 57 2.35 -4.49 -6.46
C ALA A 57 0.86 -4.63 -6.07
N ASN A 58 0.31 -3.68 -5.31
CA ASN A 58 -1.13 -3.65 -5.00
C ASN A 58 -1.98 -3.45 -6.26
N GLU A 59 -1.54 -2.65 -7.21
CA GLU A 59 -2.25 -2.48 -8.48
C GLU A 59 -2.23 -3.76 -9.33
N SER A 60 -1.08 -4.43 -9.41
CA SER A 60 -0.97 -5.75 -10.04
C SER A 60 -1.90 -6.77 -9.38
N MET A 61 -1.90 -6.85 -8.06
CA MET A 61 -2.80 -7.75 -7.32
C MET A 61 -4.28 -7.47 -7.64
N ARG A 62 -4.67 -6.20 -7.75
CA ARG A 62 -6.04 -5.85 -8.16
C ARG A 62 -6.39 -6.41 -9.53
N ARG A 63 -5.50 -6.26 -10.51
CA ARG A 63 -5.70 -6.84 -11.85
C ARG A 63 -5.84 -8.36 -11.79
N GLN A 64 -5.01 -9.02 -10.99
CA GLN A 64 -5.06 -10.46 -10.80
C GLN A 64 -6.37 -10.90 -10.12
N LEU A 65 -6.84 -10.20 -9.09
CA LEU A 65 -8.13 -10.48 -8.45
C LEU A 65 -9.30 -10.40 -9.45
N LEU A 66 -9.30 -9.37 -10.31
CA LEU A 66 -10.31 -9.24 -11.36
C LEU A 66 -10.24 -10.37 -12.37
N SER A 67 -9.06 -10.73 -12.85
CA SER A 67 -8.87 -11.82 -13.84
C SER A 67 -9.24 -13.20 -13.27
N LEU A 68 -9.10 -13.38 -11.96
CA LEU A 68 -9.47 -14.62 -11.26
C LEU A 68 -10.94 -14.69 -10.86
N GLY A 69 -11.73 -13.67 -11.18
CA GLY A 69 -13.15 -13.62 -10.82
C GLY A 69 -13.39 -13.53 -9.31
N ALA A 70 -12.54 -12.80 -8.58
CA ALA A 70 -12.71 -12.62 -7.15
C ALA A 70 -14.07 -11.99 -6.81
N SER A 71 -14.65 -12.38 -5.66
CA SER A 71 -15.94 -11.85 -5.23
C SER A 71 -15.90 -10.33 -5.04
N GLU A 72 -17.06 -9.69 -5.16
CA GLU A 72 -17.19 -8.25 -4.94
C GLU A 72 -16.75 -7.86 -3.51
N GLU A 73 -17.01 -8.70 -2.53
CA GLU A 73 -16.55 -8.51 -1.15
C GLU A 73 -15.02 -8.49 -1.07
N SER A 74 -14.34 -9.44 -1.72
CA SER A 74 -12.88 -9.48 -1.79
C SER A 74 -12.32 -8.22 -2.47
N LEU A 75 -12.95 -7.76 -3.54
CA LEU A 75 -12.54 -6.53 -4.24
C LEU A 75 -12.74 -5.29 -3.36
N ARG A 76 -13.85 -5.18 -2.62
CA ARG A 76 -14.10 -4.08 -1.66
C ARG A 76 -13.07 -4.10 -0.52
N CYS A 77 -12.78 -5.26 0.03
CA CYS A 77 -11.75 -5.41 1.05
C CYS A 77 -10.40 -4.92 0.50
N PHE A 78 -10.04 -5.35 -0.70
CA PHE A 78 -8.75 -5.02 -1.29
C PHE A 78 -8.65 -3.53 -1.69
N GLU A 79 -9.70 -2.90 -2.21
CA GLU A 79 -9.69 -1.45 -2.46
C GLU A 79 -9.52 -0.64 -1.16
N THR A 80 -10.07 -1.14 -0.05
CA THR A 80 -9.83 -0.55 1.27
C THR A 80 -8.36 -0.66 1.68
N VAL A 81 -7.74 -1.82 1.47
CA VAL A 81 -6.31 -2.04 1.71
C VAL A 81 -5.46 -1.13 0.84
N ARG A 82 -5.77 -0.99 -0.45
CA ARG A 82 -5.07 -0.07 -1.36
C ARG A 82 -5.11 1.37 -0.87
N TRP A 83 -6.27 1.80 -0.38
CA TRP A 83 -6.43 3.14 0.18
C TRP A 83 -5.59 3.34 1.45
N LEU A 84 -5.62 2.38 2.37
CA LEU A 84 -4.82 2.42 3.59
C LEU A 84 -3.32 2.42 3.29
N ASN A 85 -2.88 1.63 2.32
CA ASN A 85 -1.49 1.56 1.90
C ASN A 85 -1.02 2.88 1.25
N LEU A 86 -1.88 3.53 0.46
CA LEU A 86 -1.57 4.84 -0.10
C LEU A 86 -1.33 5.89 0.99
N VAL A 87 -2.22 5.98 1.98
CA VAL A 87 -2.06 6.89 3.13
C VAL A 87 -0.83 6.51 3.96
N GLY A 88 -0.60 5.21 4.18
CA GLY A 88 0.59 4.73 4.91
C GLY A 88 1.91 5.07 4.21
N LEU A 89 1.96 4.98 2.87
CA LEU A 89 3.14 5.37 2.11
C LEU A 89 3.29 6.89 1.98
N TYR A 90 2.19 7.63 2.05
CA TYR A 90 2.28 9.09 2.19
C TYR A 90 2.90 9.47 3.55
N MET A 91 2.56 8.76 4.63
CA MET A 91 3.23 8.91 5.94
C MET A 91 4.74 8.65 5.83
N PHE A 92 5.13 7.53 5.20
CA PHE A 92 6.53 7.24 4.95
C PHE A 92 7.22 8.38 4.19
N TYR A 93 6.62 8.87 3.11
CA TYR A 93 7.12 10.02 2.35
C TYR A 93 7.25 11.26 3.23
N TYR A 94 6.23 11.58 4.03
CA TYR A 94 6.22 12.73 4.93
C TYR A 94 7.38 12.69 5.93
N LEU A 95 7.63 11.54 6.53
CA LEU A 95 8.66 11.37 7.56
C LEU A 95 10.08 11.37 6.96
N HIS A 96 10.27 10.78 5.78
CA HIS A 96 11.59 10.49 5.21
C HIS A 96 11.95 11.30 3.97
N ARG A 97 11.11 12.23 3.56
CA ARG A 97 11.35 13.03 2.32
C ARG A 97 12.68 13.79 2.32
N HIS A 98 13.21 14.12 3.48
CA HIS A 98 14.51 14.82 3.59
C HIS A 98 15.70 13.87 3.38
N GLU A 99 15.49 12.57 3.54
CA GLU A 99 16.49 11.52 3.37
C GLU A 99 16.48 10.96 1.92
N LEU A 100 15.40 11.18 1.18
CA LEU A 100 15.26 10.78 -0.21
C LEU A 100 15.88 11.84 -1.15
N SER A 101 16.49 11.38 -2.26
CA SER A 101 16.94 12.29 -3.31
C SER A 101 15.78 13.05 -3.94
N PRO A 102 16.01 14.22 -4.60
CA PRO A 102 14.95 14.93 -5.30
C PRO A 102 14.24 14.08 -6.36
N ALA A 103 14.99 13.24 -7.09
CA ALA A 103 14.44 12.33 -8.09
C ALA A 103 13.55 11.25 -7.46
N ASP A 104 13.99 10.64 -6.33
CA ASP A 104 13.20 9.62 -5.61
C ASP A 104 11.91 10.21 -5.02
N ARG A 105 11.98 11.43 -4.50
CA ARG A 105 10.77 12.14 -4.02
C ARG A 105 9.75 12.34 -5.13
N GLN A 106 10.22 12.80 -6.30
CA GLN A 106 9.35 13.02 -7.45
C GLN A 106 8.77 11.70 -7.96
N HIS A 107 9.57 10.65 -8.04
CA HIS A 107 9.11 9.31 -8.41
C HIS A 107 8.03 8.81 -7.44
N GLY A 108 8.28 8.86 -6.13
CA GLY A 108 7.32 8.45 -5.11
C GLY A 108 5.99 9.19 -5.20
N LEU A 109 6.04 10.53 -5.37
CA LEU A 109 4.83 11.34 -5.57
C LEU A 109 4.09 10.97 -6.86
N SER A 110 4.81 10.66 -7.94
CA SER A 110 4.21 10.23 -9.22
C SER A 110 3.49 8.89 -9.06
N VAL A 111 4.12 7.91 -8.43
CA VAL A 111 3.51 6.59 -8.15
C VAL A 111 2.27 6.74 -7.28
N MET A 112 2.36 7.50 -6.19
CA MET A 112 1.23 7.75 -5.31
C MET A 112 0.07 8.44 -6.03
N HIS A 113 0.36 9.44 -6.88
CA HIS A 113 -0.66 10.14 -7.68
C HIS A 113 -1.35 9.18 -8.67
N HIS A 114 -0.57 8.38 -9.38
CA HIS A 114 -1.10 7.36 -10.29
C HIS A 114 -2.05 6.40 -9.55
N VAL A 115 -1.61 5.82 -8.45
CA VAL A 115 -2.43 4.86 -7.69
C VAL A 115 -3.65 5.55 -7.06
N TRP A 116 -3.51 6.78 -6.57
CA TRP A 116 -4.62 7.58 -6.07
C TRP A 116 -5.72 7.73 -7.14
N GLN A 117 -5.38 7.89 -8.41
CA GLN A 117 -6.34 7.96 -9.51
C GLN A 117 -7.05 6.63 -9.79
N THR A 118 -6.39 5.49 -9.56
CA THR A 118 -6.90 4.16 -9.93
C THR A 118 -7.76 3.49 -8.85
N ILE A 119 -7.73 3.96 -7.60
CA ILE A 119 -8.52 3.39 -6.49
C ILE A 119 -10.02 3.64 -6.70
N ASN A 120 -10.82 2.58 -6.64
CA ASN A 120 -12.27 2.67 -6.69
C ASN A 120 -12.86 3.06 -5.34
N LEU A 121 -13.06 4.36 -5.12
CA LEU A 121 -13.57 4.89 -3.85
C LEU A 121 -14.98 4.44 -3.48
N LYS A 122 -15.78 3.95 -4.44
CA LYS A 122 -17.09 3.38 -4.14
C LYS A 122 -16.97 2.08 -3.36
N GLN A 123 -15.87 1.35 -3.58
CA GLN A 123 -15.58 0.08 -2.92
C GLN A 123 -14.81 0.22 -1.60
N VAL A 124 -14.20 1.38 -1.33
CA VAL A 124 -13.50 1.62 -0.05
C VAL A 124 -14.51 1.72 1.10
N ASN A 125 -14.18 1.09 2.22
CA ASN A 125 -15.04 1.06 3.42
C ASN A 125 -15.45 2.47 3.87
N PRO A 126 -16.75 2.75 3.99
CA PRO A 126 -17.25 4.08 4.37
C PRO A 126 -16.75 4.59 5.72
N SER A 127 -16.54 3.70 6.69
CA SER A 127 -16.04 4.09 8.02
C SER A 127 -14.61 4.65 7.98
N ILE A 128 -13.78 4.15 7.06
CA ILE A 128 -12.42 4.64 6.84
C ILE A 128 -12.45 6.03 6.20
N LYS A 129 -13.25 6.21 5.14
CA LYS A 129 -13.34 7.48 4.39
C LYS A 129 -13.83 8.68 5.21
N ARG A 130 -14.41 8.46 6.37
CA ARG A 130 -14.90 9.54 7.26
C ARG A 130 -13.85 10.01 8.26
N LYS A 131 -12.74 9.30 8.40
CA LYS A 131 -11.67 9.68 9.33
C LYS A 131 -10.77 10.74 8.71
N PHE A 132 -10.47 11.80 9.47
CA PHE A 132 -9.49 12.80 9.05
C PHE A 132 -8.14 12.13 8.71
N GLY A 133 -7.49 12.56 7.64
CA GLY A 133 -6.31 11.90 7.06
C GLY A 133 -6.63 10.71 6.15
N TYR A 134 -7.90 10.26 6.09
CA TYR A 134 -8.36 9.18 5.21
C TYR A 134 -9.50 9.62 4.29
N ILE A 135 -9.87 10.90 4.33
CA ILE A 135 -10.92 11.46 3.47
C ILE A 135 -10.39 11.49 2.03
N PRO A 136 -11.06 10.83 1.07
CA PRO A 136 -10.59 10.78 -0.29
C PRO A 136 -10.96 12.06 -1.05
N LEU A 137 -10.13 13.09 -0.93
CA LEU A 137 -10.32 14.36 -1.64
C LEU A 137 -9.97 14.19 -3.13
N ARG A 138 -10.94 13.64 -3.90
CA ARG A 138 -10.76 13.35 -5.33
C ARG A 138 -10.87 14.57 -6.25
N CYS A 139 -11.28 15.70 -5.74
CA CYS A 139 -11.38 16.93 -6.51
C CYS A 139 -10.00 17.47 -6.93
N SER A 140 -8.96 17.22 -6.13
CA SER A 140 -7.61 17.66 -6.45
C SER A 140 -6.56 16.86 -5.71
N TRP A 141 -5.54 16.41 -6.44
CA TRP A 141 -4.33 15.81 -5.86
C TRP A 141 -3.62 16.74 -4.88
N HIS A 142 -3.60 18.04 -5.15
CA HIS A 142 -2.98 19.01 -4.26
C HIS A 142 -3.74 19.16 -2.95
N LEU A 143 -5.08 19.13 -2.98
CA LEU A 143 -5.89 19.15 -1.76
C LEU A 143 -5.73 17.86 -0.95
N PHE A 144 -5.67 16.71 -1.61
CA PHE A 144 -5.35 15.46 -0.93
C PHE A 144 -4.00 15.56 -0.22
N ARG A 145 -2.95 16.01 -0.91
CA ARG A 145 -1.63 16.19 -0.31
C ARG A 145 -1.65 17.17 0.87
N LEU A 146 -2.35 18.30 0.74
CA LEU A 146 -2.46 19.27 1.83
C LEU A 146 -3.13 18.66 3.06
N GLN A 147 -4.17 17.84 2.87
CA GLN A 147 -4.81 17.10 3.96
C GLN A 147 -3.81 16.16 4.65
N GLU A 148 -3.04 15.38 3.89
CA GLU A 148 -2.07 14.43 4.44
C GLU A 148 -0.95 15.15 5.20
N GLU A 149 -0.43 16.26 4.67
CA GLU A 149 0.56 17.09 5.35
C GLU A 149 0.02 17.62 6.69
N ALA A 150 -1.19 18.17 6.71
CA ALA A 150 -1.84 18.65 7.92
C ALA A 150 -2.09 17.51 8.94
N TYR A 151 -2.55 16.36 8.45
CA TYR A 151 -2.84 15.19 9.27
C TYR A 151 -1.59 14.65 9.95
N PHE A 152 -0.49 14.45 9.21
CA PHE A 152 0.75 13.91 9.79
C PHE A 152 1.48 14.93 10.64
N TRP A 153 1.37 16.22 10.33
CA TRP A 153 1.85 17.29 11.21
C TRP A 153 1.15 17.26 12.58
N LEU A 154 -0.20 17.21 12.59
CA LEU A 154 -0.98 17.09 13.83
C LEU A 154 -0.63 15.82 14.62
N ARG A 155 -0.48 14.69 13.92
CA ARG A 155 -0.04 13.43 14.56
C ARG A 155 1.34 13.54 15.17
N GLY A 156 2.25 14.30 14.55
CA GLY A 156 3.58 14.58 15.07
C GLY A 156 3.53 15.33 16.40
N ILE A 157 2.69 16.36 16.49
CA ILE A 157 2.47 17.14 17.73
C ILE A 157 2.01 16.22 18.88
N VAL A 158 1.12 15.25 18.58
CA VAL A 158 0.57 14.31 19.58
C VAL A 158 1.50 13.11 19.82
N GLY A 159 2.69 13.08 19.20
CA GLY A 159 3.67 11.98 19.36
C GLY A 159 3.25 10.64 18.74
N LYS A 160 2.33 10.63 17.77
CA LYS A 160 1.77 9.42 17.15
C LYS A 160 2.40 9.03 15.79
N ASN A 161 3.47 9.69 15.38
CA ASN A 161 4.20 9.38 14.13
C ASN A 161 5.39 8.42 14.35
N LYS A 162 5.30 7.57 15.36
CA LYS A 162 6.31 6.53 15.63
C LYS A 162 5.96 5.24 14.92
#